data_9e0bf5ec13fb6cb5a144366742eaf61b
#
_entry.id   9e0bf5ec13fb6cb5a144366742eaf61b
#
_cell.length_a   1.000
_cell.length_b   1.000
_cell.length_c   1.000
_cell.angle_alpha   90.00
_cell.angle_beta   90.00
_cell.angle_gamma   90.00
#
_symmetry.space_group_name_H-M   'P 1'
#
loop_
_entity.id
_entity.type
_entity.pdbx_description
1 polymer ?
#
loop_
_entity_poly.entity_id
_entity_poly.type
_entity_poly.pdbx_seq_one_letter_code
_entity_poly.pdbx_strand_id
1 'polypeptide(L)'
;MKKVTIQDIADELGISRNTVSKAINNADGLAEATREKILQKATEMGYKQFSYIKAQTVFYAPEQETRRKGEIALLCGNVIAPAHFASLMLDKLKMELSQLGYTLNTHRVERDDFLNRTLPVTLVPEQTLAIICIEMFDRDYDEMLCSLGLPMLFVDGPSKRNGFDLPADQLYMDNSTAITRFVNDMLAQGKRRIGFIGDYEHCQSFYERYTAFRCAMLMANAPVDERFCIKALMQEQIDDALNALTDTPDVFICANDFIAVDAIFTLRKLGKSVPGDILFCGFDDSPNSRIITPTLTTVHTHTQIMAVAAMQLLISRIEDPSLNYRIVHTETELIYRDSTRLD
;
A
#
# COMPACT_ATOMS: atom_id res chain seq x y z
N MET A 1 1.25 9.28 -24.19
CA MET A 1 2.70 9.51 -23.99
C MET A 1 3.24 8.29 -23.26
N LYS A 2 4.39 7.75 -23.69
CA LYS A 2 5.04 6.61 -22.99
C LYS A 2 5.52 7.10 -21.61
N LYS A 3 5.18 6.35 -20.54
CA LYS A 3 5.61 6.67 -19.16
C LYS A 3 7.13 6.49 -19.08
N VAL A 4 7.87 7.51 -18.64
CA VAL A 4 9.32 7.44 -18.41
C VAL A 4 9.60 6.56 -17.21
N THR A 5 10.53 5.62 -17.33
CA THR A 5 10.92 4.68 -16.30
C THR A 5 12.32 4.96 -15.75
N ILE A 6 12.65 4.35 -14.61
CA ILE A 6 14.04 4.39 -14.06
C ILE A 6 15.05 3.84 -15.07
N GLN A 7 14.64 2.85 -15.90
CA GLN A 7 15.50 2.28 -16.93
C GLN A 7 15.79 3.31 -18.05
N ASP A 8 14.78 4.06 -18.50
CA ASP A 8 14.97 5.09 -19.54
C ASP A 8 15.95 6.18 -19.07
N ILE A 9 15.91 6.55 -17.77
CA ILE A 9 16.86 7.50 -17.18
C ILE A 9 18.28 6.92 -17.11
N ALA A 10 18.40 5.64 -16.74
CA ALA A 10 19.66 4.92 -16.65
C ALA A 10 20.33 4.82 -18.02
N ASP A 11 19.56 4.47 -19.06
CA ASP A 11 20.02 4.35 -20.43
C ASP A 11 20.47 5.71 -20.98
N GLU A 12 19.74 6.79 -20.72
CA GLU A 12 20.08 8.15 -21.14
C GLU A 12 21.36 8.69 -20.49
N LEU A 13 21.61 8.32 -19.24
CA LEU A 13 22.81 8.75 -18.49
C LEU A 13 23.99 7.78 -18.64
N GLY A 14 23.81 6.61 -19.26
CA GLY A 14 24.84 5.57 -19.38
C GLY A 14 25.26 4.98 -18.04
N ILE A 15 24.35 4.87 -17.06
CA ILE A 15 24.59 4.34 -15.72
C ILE A 15 23.66 3.18 -15.39
N SER A 16 23.93 2.47 -14.30
CA SER A 16 23.07 1.34 -13.91
C SER A 16 21.70 1.82 -13.39
N ARG A 17 20.64 1.02 -13.66
CA ARG A 17 19.31 1.20 -13.07
C ARG A 17 19.37 1.32 -11.55
N ASN A 18 20.25 0.54 -10.89
CA ASN A 18 20.43 0.58 -9.45
C ASN A 18 20.98 1.93 -8.96
N THR A 19 21.90 2.56 -9.73
CA THR A 19 22.44 3.89 -9.44
C THR A 19 21.35 4.95 -9.50
N VAL A 20 20.48 4.89 -10.53
CA VAL A 20 19.33 5.80 -10.66
C VAL A 20 18.34 5.59 -9.51
N SER A 21 18.03 4.33 -9.20
CA SER A 21 17.15 3.98 -8.08
C SER A 21 17.68 4.50 -6.74
N LYS A 22 18.99 4.38 -6.47
CA LYS A 22 19.63 4.94 -5.27
C LYS A 22 19.50 6.45 -5.21
N ALA A 23 19.70 7.15 -6.34
CA ALA A 23 19.56 8.61 -6.39
C ALA A 23 18.13 9.05 -6.09
N ILE A 24 17.14 8.42 -6.72
CA ILE A 24 15.71 8.74 -6.57
C ILE A 24 15.22 8.44 -5.15
N ASN A 25 15.67 7.34 -4.56
CA ASN A 25 15.26 6.90 -3.22
C ASN A 25 16.14 7.49 -2.09
N ASN A 26 17.00 8.45 -2.40
CA ASN A 26 17.92 9.07 -1.45
C ASN A 26 18.78 8.07 -0.63
N ALA A 27 19.13 6.93 -1.22
CA ALA A 27 19.91 5.91 -0.55
C ALA A 27 21.40 6.29 -0.44
N ASP A 28 22.07 5.82 0.61
CA ASP A 28 23.48 6.06 0.86
C ASP A 28 24.40 5.43 -0.21
N GLY A 29 25.63 5.94 -0.27
CA GLY A 29 26.69 5.41 -1.14
C GLY A 29 26.67 5.99 -2.58
N LEU A 30 26.05 7.16 -2.77
CA LEU A 30 26.12 7.93 -4.02
C LEU A 30 26.66 9.33 -3.72
N ALA A 31 27.64 9.79 -4.53
CA ALA A 31 28.17 11.16 -4.43
C ALA A 31 27.07 12.19 -4.77
N GLU A 32 27.00 13.29 -4.00
CA GLU A 32 25.93 14.29 -4.13
C GLU A 32 25.86 14.89 -5.56
N ALA A 33 26.98 15.22 -6.16
CA ALA A 33 27.04 15.71 -7.54
C ALA A 33 26.47 14.70 -8.57
N THR A 34 26.65 13.41 -8.32
CA THR A 34 26.05 12.35 -9.16
C THR A 34 24.56 12.25 -8.94
N ARG A 35 24.12 12.37 -7.70
CA ARG A 35 22.71 12.41 -7.32
C ARG A 35 21.99 13.57 -8.01
N GLU A 36 22.51 14.79 -7.87
CA GLU A 36 21.95 16.00 -8.50
C GLU A 36 21.81 15.84 -10.03
N LYS A 37 22.83 15.31 -10.69
CA LYS A 37 22.81 15.08 -12.14
C LYS A 37 21.71 14.11 -12.56
N ILE A 38 21.52 13.03 -11.80
CA ILE A 38 20.45 12.04 -12.05
C ILE A 38 19.08 12.67 -11.83
N LEU A 39 18.92 13.44 -10.77
CA LEU A 39 17.66 14.09 -10.41
C LEU A 39 17.27 15.17 -11.42
N GLN A 40 18.25 15.93 -11.92
CA GLN A 40 18.03 16.89 -13.00
C GLN A 40 17.55 16.21 -14.27
N LYS A 41 18.22 15.13 -14.70
CA LYS A 41 17.83 14.36 -15.90
C LYS A 41 16.44 13.75 -15.75
N ALA A 42 16.11 13.18 -14.59
CA ALA A 42 14.78 12.65 -14.30
C ALA A 42 13.68 13.73 -14.46
N THR A 43 13.98 14.97 -14.04
CA THR A 43 13.09 16.13 -14.22
C THR A 43 12.92 16.48 -15.69
N GLU A 44 14.03 16.61 -16.44
CA GLU A 44 14.01 16.93 -17.86
C GLU A 44 13.21 15.92 -18.68
N MET A 45 13.32 14.64 -18.34
CA MET A 45 12.60 13.54 -19.00
C MET A 45 11.12 13.43 -18.56
N GLY A 46 10.69 14.16 -17.53
CA GLY A 46 9.32 14.14 -17.04
C GLY A 46 9.00 12.86 -16.24
N TYR A 47 9.97 12.31 -15.51
CA TYR A 47 9.74 11.16 -14.64
C TYR A 47 8.79 11.53 -13.51
N LYS A 48 7.59 10.96 -13.49
CA LYS A 48 6.48 11.40 -12.63
C LYS A 48 6.76 11.35 -11.13
N GLN A 49 7.49 10.34 -10.66
CA GLN A 49 7.85 10.24 -9.24
C GLN A 49 8.72 11.41 -8.78
N PHE A 50 9.39 12.08 -9.71
CA PHE A 50 10.27 13.22 -9.43
C PHE A 50 9.52 14.54 -9.19
N SER A 51 8.32 14.71 -9.73
CA SER A 51 7.51 15.90 -9.46
C SER A 51 7.10 16.02 -7.99
N TYR A 52 7.00 14.90 -7.27
CA TYR A 52 6.78 14.88 -5.81
C TYR A 52 8.02 15.32 -5.03
N ILE A 53 9.24 14.98 -5.48
CA ILE A 53 10.49 15.43 -4.84
C ILE A 53 10.68 16.92 -5.03
N LYS A 54 10.27 17.49 -6.18
CA LYS A 54 10.30 18.94 -6.43
C LYS A 54 9.27 19.70 -5.59
N ALA A 55 8.12 19.11 -5.30
CA ALA A 55 7.15 19.69 -4.37
C ALA A 55 7.75 19.82 -2.96
N GLN A 56 8.65 18.91 -2.56
CA GLN A 56 9.39 19.02 -1.30
C GLN A 56 10.27 20.27 -1.24
N THR A 57 11.01 20.61 -2.33
CA THR A 57 11.86 21.82 -2.35
C THR A 57 11.08 23.13 -2.30
N VAL A 58 9.79 23.13 -2.63
CA VAL A 58 8.94 24.34 -2.51
C VAL A 58 8.45 24.54 -1.06
N PHE A 59 8.31 23.45 -0.29
CA PHE A 59 7.94 23.51 1.12
C PHE A 59 9.15 23.77 2.05
N TYR A 60 10.37 23.51 1.59
CA TYR A 60 11.60 23.78 2.31
C TYR A 60 12.25 25.08 1.82
N ALA A 61 11.73 26.23 2.24
CA ALA A 61 12.51 27.47 2.17
C ALA A 61 13.71 27.32 3.14
N PRO A 62 14.96 27.49 2.70
CA PRO A 62 16.09 27.51 3.60
C PRO A 62 15.99 28.79 4.44
N GLU A 63 15.98 28.67 5.75
CA GLU A 63 15.97 29.71 6.79
C GLU A 63 14.66 29.81 7.59
N GLN A 64 14.33 28.73 8.30
CA GLN A 64 13.69 28.88 9.61
C GLN A 64 14.37 27.91 10.57
N GLU A 65 14.92 28.43 11.66
CA GLU A 65 15.27 27.63 12.83
C GLU A 65 14.15 26.61 13.06
N THR A 66 14.49 25.32 13.05
CA THR A 66 13.54 24.21 13.25
C THR A 66 13.03 24.28 14.70
N ARG A 67 12.14 25.25 14.96
CA ARG A 67 11.46 25.36 16.24
C ARG A 67 10.49 24.19 16.33
N ARG A 68 10.60 23.40 17.39
CA ARG A 68 9.67 22.28 17.66
C ARG A 68 8.24 22.79 17.61
N LYS A 69 7.46 22.29 16.65
CA LYS A 69 6.06 22.69 16.44
C LYS A 69 5.10 21.90 17.33
N GLY A 70 5.40 20.62 17.57
CA GLY A 70 4.59 19.76 18.44
C GLY A 70 4.66 18.28 18.08
N GLU A 71 3.78 17.52 18.68
CA GLU A 71 3.71 16.08 18.56
C GLU A 71 2.54 15.64 17.68
N ILE A 72 2.80 14.68 16.80
CA ILE A 72 1.82 13.93 16.02
C ILE A 72 1.84 12.49 16.55
N ALA A 73 0.68 11.98 16.93
CA ALA A 73 0.54 10.60 17.37
C ALA A 73 0.31 9.67 16.18
N LEU A 74 1.02 8.56 16.13
CA LEU A 74 0.76 7.44 15.23
C LEU A 74 0.08 6.33 16.02
N LEU A 75 -1.13 5.96 15.65
CA LEU A 75 -1.87 4.83 16.22
C LEU A 75 -1.81 3.63 15.28
N CYS A 76 -1.52 2.45 15.84
CA CYS A 76 -1.57 1.18 15.14
C CYS A 76 -2.02 0.05 16.09
N GLY A 77 -2.86 -0.86 15.60
CA GLY A 77 -3.32 -2.00 16.38
C GLY A 77 -2.33 -3.18 16.40
N ASN A 78 -1.44 -3.26 15.42
CA ASN A 78 -0.47 -4.34 15.27
C ASN A 78 0.96 -3.82 15.22
N VAL A 79 1.92 -4.71 15.47
CA VAL A 79 3.33 -4.42 15.22
C VAL A 79 3.57 -4.43 13.71
N ILE A 80 4.01 -3.29 13.18
CA ILE A 80 4.32 -3.16 11.76
C ILE A 80 5.65 -3.87 11.50
N ALA A 81 5.57 -5.02 10.81
CA ALA A 81 6.76 -5.81 10.48
C ALA A 81 7.63 -5.08 9.43
N PRO A 82 8.98 -5.28 9.43
CA PRO A 82 9.87 -4.64 8.45
C PRO A 82 9.54 -4.96 6.98
N ALA A 83 8.91 -6.10 6.71
CA ALA A 83 8.47 -6.49 5.37
C ALA A 83 7.13 -5.87 4.94
N HIS A 84 6.46 -5.16 5.84
CA HIS A 84 5.17 -4.52 5.60
C HIS A 84 5.32 -3.21 4.83
N PHE A 85 4.40 -2.92 3.88
CA PHE A 85 4.47 -1.69 3.08
C PHE A 85 4.52 -0.42 3.94
N ALA A 86 3.80 -0.42 5.07
CA ALA A 86 3.73 0.71 5.98
C ALA A 86 5.08 1.04 6.65
N SER A 87 5.98 0.07 6.84
CA SER A 87 7.29 0.31 7.48
C SER A 87 8.11 1.34 6.71
N LEU A 88 8.28 1.14 5.39
CA LEU A 88 9.03 2.07 4.53
C LEU A 88 8.33 3.42 4.40
N MET A 89 7.00 3.42 4.37
CA MET A 89 6.20 4.65 4.35
C MET A 89 6.42 5.46 5.63
N LEU A 90 6.39 4.80 6.79
CA LEU A 90 6.56 5.45 8.09
C LEU A 90 7.94 6.05 8.29
N ASP A 91 9.00 5.36 7.87
CA ASP A 91 10.35 5.89 7.94
C ASP A 91 10.48 7.20 7.15
N LYS A 92 9.94 7.21 5.92
CA LYS A 92 9.90 8.42 5.10
C LYS A 92 9.03 9.51 5.72
N LEU A 93 7.83 9.18 6.19
CA LEU A 93 6.91 10.13 6.82
C LEU A 93 7.52 10.78 8.05
N LYS A 94 8.17 9.98 8.92
CA LYS A 94 8.87 10.47 10.10
C LYS A 94 9.98 11.47 9.74
N MET A 95 10.75 11.16 8.70
CA MET A 95 11.79 12.05 8.19
C MET A 95 11.20 13.38 7.70
N GLU A 96 10.14 13.35 6.89
CA GLU A 96 9.48 14.54 6.35
C GLU A 96 8.89 15.42 7.46
N LEU A 97 8.16 14.82 8.40
CA LEU A 97 7.58 15.54 9.54
C LEU A 97 8.66 16.16 10.44
N SER A 98 9.76 15.44 10.67
CA SER A 98 10.89 15.94 11.47
C SER A 98 11.53 17.19 10.84
N GLN A 99 11.69 17.23 9.52
CA GLN A 99 12.21 18.40 8.81
C GLN A 99 11.29 19.62 8.94
N LEU A 100 9.98 19.40 9.14
CA LEU A 100 9.01 20.47 9.39
C LEU A 100 8.89 20.85 10.87
N GLY A 101 9.67 20.21 11.76
CA GLY A 101 9.69 20.48 13.19
C GLY A 101 8.65 19.70 14.01
N TYR A 102 7.99 18.68 13.44
CA TYR A 102 7.05 17.82 14.14
C TYR A 102 7.75 16.54 14.63
N THR A 103 7.30 16.02 15.76
CA THR A 103 7.72 14.72 16.29
C THR A 103 6.62 13.71 16.03
N LEU A 104 6.94 12.55 15.46
CA LEU A 104 6.01 11.43 15.28
C LEU A 104 6.26 10.38 16.35
N ASN A 105 5.32 10.19 17.26
CA ASN A 105 5.37 9.18 18.31
C ASN A 105 4.36 8.06 18.04
N THR A 106 4.81 6.81 18.19
CA THR A 106 3.96 5.64 17.97
C THR A 106 3.32 5.19 19.28
N HIS A 107 2.00 5.01 19.24
CA HIS A 107 1.19 4.48 20.32
C HIS A 107 0.49 3.23 19.83
N ARG A 108 0.72 2.11 20.50
CA ARG A 108 0.04 0.87 20.19
C ARG A 108 -1.32 0.86 20.86
N VAL A 109 -2.34 0.54 20.08
CA VAL A 109 -3.69 0.28 20.58
C VAL A 109 -3.77 -1.21 20.92
N GLU A 110 -3.95 -1.52 22.19
CA GLU A 110 -4.04 -2.90 22.67
C GLU A 110 -5.47 -3.42 22.53
N ARG A 111 -5.63 -4.75 22.63
CA ARG A 111 -6.95 -5.38 22.53
C ARG A 111 -7.98 -4.81 23.52
N ASP A 112 -7.53 -4.51 24.72
CA ASP A 112 -8.42 -3.97 25.77
C ASP A 112 -8.84 -2.52 25.44
N ASP A 113 -8.00 -1.74 24.77
CA ASP A 113 -8.36 -0.40 24.29
C ASP A 113 -9.49 -0.48 23.26
N PHE A 114 -9.40 -1.40 22.29
CA PHE A 114 -10.47 -1.64 21.32
C PHE A 114 -11.79 -2.04 22.00
N LEU A 115 -11.73 -3.00 22.92
CA LEU A 115 -12.92 -3.52 23.60
C LEU A 115 -13.61 -2.47 24.48
N ASN A 116 -12.83 -1.65 25.17
CA ASN A 116 -13.34 -0.64 26.12
C ASN A 116 -13.49 0.73 25.49
N ARG A 117 -13.07 0.93 24.24
CA ARG A 117 -13.01 2.23 23.56
C ARG A 117 -12.25 3.26 24.37
N THR A 118 -11.06 2.88 24.84
CA THR A 118 -10.14 3.73 25.60
C THR A 118 -8.92 4.09 24.77
N LEU A 119 -8.32 5.23 25.06
CA LEU A 119 -7.06 5.62 24.41
C LEU A 119 -5.90 4.86 25.03
N PRO A 120 -4.83 4.55 24.25
CA PRO A 120 -3.60 4.04 24.81
C PRO A 120 -3.09 4.93 25.94
N VAL A 121 -2.64 4.34 27.03
CA VAL A 121 -2.15 5.09 28.23
C VAL A 121 -1.03 6.07 27.89
N THR A 122 -0.28 5.80 26.84
CA THR A 122 0.82 6.65 26.38
C THR A 122 0.37 7.85 25.56
N LEU A 123 -0.89 7.92 25.12
CA LEU A 123 -1.43 9.02 24.32
C LEU A 123 -2.07 10.07 25.22
N VAL A 124 -1.59 11.30 25.11
CA VAL A 124 -2.11 12.47 25.84
C VAL A 124 -2.72 13.45 24.81
N PRO A 125 -4.06 13.47 24.65
CA PRO A 125 -4.71 14.28 23.61
C PRO A 125 -4.37 15.76 23.68
N GLU A 126 -4.24 16.32 24.90
CA GLU A 126 -3.94 17.75 25.12
C GLU A 126 -2.54 18.16 24.67
N GLN A 127 -1.64 17.19 24.45
CA GLN A 127 -0.26 17.40 23.97
C GLN A 127 -0.11 16.99 22.49
N THR A 128 -1.16 16.44 21.88
CA THR A 128 -1.17 15.89 20.52
C THR A 128 -1.80 16.89 19.56
N LEU A 129 -1.08 17.27 18.50
CA LEU A 129 -1.58 18.19 17.47
C LEU A 129 -2.45 17.51 16.44
N ALA A 130 -2.14 16.26 16.12
CA ALA A 130 -2.84 15.47 15.12
C ALA A 130 -2.59 13.97 15.34
N ILE A 131 -3.46 13.15 14.77
CA ILE A 131 -3.37 11.70 14.85
C ILE A 131 -3.29 11.10 13.44
N ILE A 132 -2.38 10.15 13.25
CA ILE A 132 -2.33 9.28 12.08
C ILE A 132 -2.71 7.87 12.54
N CYS A 133 -3.71 7.28 11.90
CA CYS A 133 -4.13 5.91 12.12
C CYS A 133 -3.66 5.05 10.95
N ILE A 134 -2.90 3.98 11.22
CA ILE A 134 -2.47 3.02 10.18
C ILE A 134 -3.06 1.67 10.49
N GLU A 135 -3.77 1.10 9.50
CA GLU A 135 -4.40 -0.22 9.60
C GLU A 135 -5.28 -0.36 10.85
N MET A 136 -6.00 0.69 11.14
CA MET A 136 -7.06 0.68 12.14
C MET A 136 -8.35 0.29 11.43
N PHE A 137 -8.95 -0.86 11.80
CA PHE A 137 -10.07 -1.46 11.07
C PHE A 137 -11.31 -1.69 11.95
N ASP A 138 -11.26 -1.28 13.21
CA ASP A 138 -12.41 -1.32 14.12
C ASP A 138 -13.22 -0.02 14.01
N ARG A 139 -14.40 -0.12 13.39
CA ARG A 139 -15.26 1.02 13.10
C ARG A 139 -15.63 1.83 14.32
N ASP A 140 -16.04 1.15 15.38
CA ASP A 140 -16.51 1.80 16.59
C ASP A 140 -15.38 2.54 17.31
N TYR A 141 -14.18 1.96 17.27
CA TYR A 141 -12.98 2.59 17.82
C TYR A 141 -12.56 3.80 16.99
N ASP A 142 -12.58 3.68 15.66
CA ASP A 142 -12.20 4.75 14.74
C ASP A 142 -13.19 5.94 14.82
N GLU A 143 -14.49 5.67 14.98
CA GLU A 143 -15.49 6.71 15.27
C GLU A 143 -15.22 7.41 16.60
N MET A 144 -14.87 6.66 17.64
CA MET A 144 -14.49 7.22 18.93
C MET A 144 -13.25 8.13 18.81
N LEU A 145 -12.22 7.68 18.05
CA LEU A 145 -11.05 8.53 17.79
C LEU A 145 -11.44 9.83 17.06
N CYS A 146 -12.29 9.76 16.04
CA CYS A 146 -12.77 10.95 15.33
C CYS A 146 -13.51 11.92 16.26
N SER A 147 -14.16 11.44 17.32
CA SER A 147 -14.88 12.28 18.29
C SER A 147 -13.95 13.14 19.18
N LEU A 148 -12.63 12.88 19.17
CA LEU A 148 -11.65 13.69 19.89
C LEU A 148 -11.51 15.12 19.35
N GLY A 149 -11.97 15.37 18.10
CA GLY A 149 -11.88 16.68 17.48
C GLY A 149 -10.48 17.11 17.05
N LEU A 150 -9.52 16.20 17.05
CA LEU A 150 -8.15 16.43 16.57
C LEU A 150 -8.06 16.24 15.05
N PRO A 151 -7.17 16.98 14.35
CA PRO A 151 -6.79 16.67 12.97
C PRO A 151 -6.40 15.19 12.83
N MET A 152 -7.06 14.48 11.90
CA MET A 152 -6.89 13.03 11.79
C MET A 152 -6.70 12.58 10.34
N LEU A 153 -5.81 11.60 10.15
CA LEU A 153 -5.56 10.94 8.89
C LEU A 153 -5.57 9.42 9.07
N PHE A 154 -6.41 8.71 8.32
CA PHE A 154 -6.36 7.25 8.22
C PHE A 154 -5.57 6.84 6.98
N VAL A 155 -4.58 5.96 7.18
CA VAL A 155 -3.84 5.30 6.10
C VAL A 155 -4.29 3.85 6.06
N ASP A 156 -5.10 3.52 5.07
CA ASP A 156 -6.03 2.41 5.05
C ASP A 156 -6.96 2.43 6.28
N GLY A 157 -8.12 1.86 6.18
CA GLY A 157 -9.12 1.93 7.24
C GLY A 157 -10.19 0.87 7.08
N PRO A 158 -11.23 0.92 7.92
CA PRO A 158 -12.30 -0.05 7.88
C PRO A 158 -13.05 -0.02 6.55
N SER A 159 -13.54 -1.19 6.14
CA SER A 159 -14.28 -1.32 4.89
C SER A 159 -15.52 -0.40 4.87
N LYS A 160 -15.65 0.39 3.80
CA LYS A 160 -16.78 1.31 3.57
C LYS A 160 -18.05 0.62 3.01
N ARG A 161 -18.04 -0.68 2.93
CA ARG A 161 -19.25 -1.40 2.56
C ARG A 161 -20.41 -0.98 3.48
N ASN A 162 -21.61 -0.91 2.96
CA ASN A 162 -22.80 -0.42 3.67
C ASN A 162 -22.82 1.09 3.94
N GLY A 163 -22.00 1.88 3.22
CA GLY A 163 -22.02 3.34 3.30
C GLY A 163 -21.34 3.91 4.56
N PHE A 164 -20.55 3.11 5.28
CA PHE A 164 -19.74 3.62 6.38
C PHE A 164 -18.68 4.60 5.86
N ASP A 165 -18.52 5.73 6.51
CA ASP A 165 -17.47 6.70 6.24
C ASP A 165 -16.99 7.37 7.54
N LEU A 166 -15.71 7.74 7.58
CA LEU A 166 -15.11 8.41 8.73
C LEU A 166 -15.03 9.92 8.50
N PRO A 167 -15.35 10.75 9.50
CA PRO A 167 -15.18 12.19 9.41
C PRO A 167 -13.70 12.58 9.60
N ALA A 168 -12.84 12.11 8.67
CA ALA A 168 -11.39 12.32 8.68
C ALA A 168 -10.82 12.28 7.26
N ASP A 169 -9.62 12.82 7.07
CA ASP A 169 -8.87 12.61 5.83
C ASP A 169 -8.43 11.14 5.72
N GLN A 170 -8.43 10.59 4.51
CA GLN A 170 -8.12 9.18 4.26
C GLN A 170 -7.15 9.05 3.09
N LEU A 171 -6.15 8.20 3.25
CA LEU A 171 -5.15 7.91 2.24
C LEU A 171 -5.12 6.42 1.93
N TYR A 172 -5.24 6.10 0.66
CA TYR A 172 -5.17 4.74 0.12
C TYR A 172 -4.15 4.65 -1.02
N MET A 173 -3.77 3.44 -1.40
CA MET A 173 -3.20 3.14 -2.70
C MET A 173 -4.34 2.89 -3.72
N ASP A 174 -4.08 3.05 -5.02
CA ASP A 174 -5.02 2.64 -6.06
C ASP A 174 -5.12 1.11 -6.10
N ASN A 175 -6.18 0.61 -5.50
CA ASN A 175 -6.46 -0.82 -5.37
C ASN A 175 -7.16 -1.42 -6.60
N SER A 176 -7.55 -0.60 -7.57
CA SER A 176 -8.48 -1.00 -8.63
C SER A 176 -7.84 -1.12 -10.00
N THR A 177 -7.04 -0.15 -10.41
CA THR A 177 -6.52 -0.05 -11.79
C THR A 177 -5.63 -1.24 -12.15
N ALA A 178 -4.68 -1.57 -11.27
CA ALA A 178 -3.75 -2.68 -11.51
C ALA A 178 -4.46 -4.05 -11.51
N ILE A 179 -5.41 -4.27 -10.60
CA ILE A 179 -6.21 -5.51 -10.55
C ILE A 179 -7.09 -5.65 -11.79
N THR A 180 -7.78 -4.57 -12.20
CA THR A 180 -8.59 -4.58 -13.42
C THR A 180 -7.75 -4.90 -14.65
N ARG A 181 -6.56 -4.30 -14.77
CA ARG A 181 -5.62 -4.58 -15.84
C ARG A 181 -5.18 -6.04 -15.83
N PHE A 182 -4.78 -6.56 -14.67
CA PHE A 182 -4.34 -7.95 -14.53
C PHE A 182 -5.42 -8.94 -14.97
N VAL A 183 -6.68 -8.75 -14.52
CA VAL A 183 -7.81 -9.59 -14.93
C VAL A 183 -7.97 -9.58 -16.45
N ASN A 184 -7.97 -8.40 -17.08
CA ASN A 184 -8.11 -8.27 -18.52
C ASN A 184 -6.96 -8.94 -19.29
N ASP A 185 -5.73 -8.81 -18.81
CA ASP A 185 -4.55 -9.45 -19.41
C ASP A 185 -4.64 -11.00 -19.32
N MET A 186 -5.14 -11.54 -18.19
CA MET A 186 -5.37 -12.98 -18.02
C MET A 186 -6.50 -13.48 -18.94
N LEU A 187 -7.60 -12.75 -19.03
CA LEU A 187 -8.72 -13.10 -19.93
C LEU A 187 -8.29 -13.07 -21.39
N ALA A 188 -7.46 -12.10 -21.80
CA ALA A 188 -6.89 -12.03 -23.15
C ALA A 188 -5.98 -13.23 -23.47
N GLN A 189 -5.33 -13.83 -22.47
CA GLN A 189 -4.55 -15.07 -22.58
C GLN A 189 -5.42 -16.34 -22.52
N GLY A 190 -6.75 -16.21 -22.48
CA GLY A 190 -7.69 -17.33 -22.43
C GLY A 190 -7.89 -17.93 -21.04
N LYS A 191 -7.34 -17.34 -19.99
CA LYS A 191 -7.53 -17.74 -18.59
C LYS A 191 -8.88 -17.22 -18.10
N ARG A 192 -9.88 -18.07 -18.01
CA ARG A 192 -11.26 -17.65 -17.69
C ARG A 192 -11.70 -17.99 -16.26
N ARG A 193 -11.03 -18.93 -15.62
CA ARG A 193 -11.34 -19.36 -14.24
C ARG A 193 -10.43 -18.60 -13.29
N ILE A 194 -10.83 -17.39 -12.91
CA ILE A 194 -10.07 -16.52 -12.03
C ILE A 194 -10.75 -16.50 -10.65
N GLY A 195 -9.97 -16.77 -9.60
CA GLY A 195 -10.39 -16.72 -8.21
C GLY A 195 -9.75 -15.59 -7.43
N PHE A 196 -10.23 -15.37 -6.21
CA PHE A 196 -9.71 -14.37 -5.29
C PHE A 196 -9.49 -15.00 -3.90
N ILE A 197 -8.35 -14.72 -3.27
CA ILE A 197 -8.07 -15.14 -1.89
C ILE A 197 -7.83 -13.89 -1.04
N GLY A 198 -8.64 -13.69 -0.02
CA GLY A 198 -8.56 -12.60 0.93
C GLY A 198 -9.90 -12.26 1.57
N ASP A 199 -9.90 -11.81 2.82
CA ASP A 199 -11.12 -11.34 3.46
C ASP A 199 -11.44 -9.90 3.03
N TYR A 200 -12.29 -9.77 2.02
CA TYR A 200 -12.74 -8.47 1.51
C TYR A 200 -13.60 -7.66 2.48
N GLU A 201 -13.90 -8.19 3.66
CA GLU A 201 -14.58 -7.46 4.74
C GLU A 201 -13.60 -6.88 5.76
N HIS A 202 -12.33 -7.31 5.70
CA HIS A 202 -11.30 -6.93 6.66
C HIS A 202 -10.99 -5.43 6.64
N CYS A 203 -10.69 -4.88 5.47
CA CYS A 203 -10.32 -3.47 5.31
C CYS A 203 -10.80 -2.91 3.97
N GLN A 204 -10.72 -1.59 3.80
CA GLN A 204 -11.13 -0.93 2.56
C GLN A 204 -10.28 -1.36 1.37
N SER A 205 -8.98 -1.50 1.53
CA SER A 205 -8.08 -1.92 0.43
C SER A 205 -8.45 -3.30 -0.10
N PHE A 206 -8.73 -4.28 0.77
CA PHE A 206 -9.14 -5.62 0.33
C PHE A 206 -10.51 -5.61 -0.34
N TYR A 207 -11.44 -4.80 0.17
CA TYR A 207 -12.74 -4.61 -0.44
C TYR A 207 -12.65 -4.02 -1.86
N GLU A 208 -11.81 -3.00 -2.06
CA GLU A 208 -11.60 -2.39 -3.37
C GLU A 208 -10.94 -3.35 -4.36
N ARG A 209 -9.92 -4.12 -3.94
CA ARG A 209 -9.27 -5.14 -4.77
C ARG A 209 -10.25 -6.23 -5.22
N TYR A 210 -11.04 -6.74 -4.28
CA TYR A 210 -12.10 -7.71 -4.60
C TYR A 210 -13.15 -7.14 -5.55
N THR A 211 -13.63 -5.94 -5.30
CA THR A 211 -14.63 -5.27 -6.13
C THR A 211 -14.09 -5.02 -7.54
N ALA A 212 -12.84 -4.58 -7.68
CA ALA A 212 -12.18 -4.40 -8.97
C ALA A 212 -12.11 -5.71 -9.77
N PHE A 213 -11.71 -6.82 -9.12
CA PHE A 213 -11.75 -8.15 -9.71
C PHE A 213 -13.16 -8.51 -10.20
N ARG A 214 -14.18 -8.39 -9.34
CA ARG A 214 -15.58 -8.71 -9.68
C ARG A 214 -16.11 -7.87 -10.84
N CYS A 215 -15.83 -6.56 -10.82
CA CYS A 215 -16.24 -5.63 -11.89
C CYS A 215 -15.55 -5.98 -13.22
N ALA A 216 -14.26 -6.26 -13.21
CA ALA A 216 -13.53 -6.63 -14.44
C ALA A 216 -14.09 -7.91 -15.06
N MET A 217 -14.35 -8.95 -14.27
CA MET A 217 -14.98 -10.19 -14.73
C MET A 217 -16.38 -9.94 -15.31
N LEU A 218 -17.19 -9.15 -14.63
CA LEU A 218 -18.54 -8.78 -15.09
C LEU A 218 -18.50 -8.03 -16.42
N MET A 219 -17.63 -7.02 -16.56
CA MET A 219 -17.50 -6.23 -17.80
C MET A 219 -17.01 -7.07 -18.98
N ALA A 220 -16.24 -8.13 -18.71
CA ALA A 220 -15.79 -9.09 -19.72
C ALA A 220 -16.80 -10.21 -20.03
N ASN A 221 -18.00 -10.19 -19.42
CA ASN A 221 -18.96 -11.29 -19.46
C ASN A 221 -18.35 -12.65 -19.08
N ALA A 222 -17.40 -12.67 -18.15
CA ALA A 222 -16.76 -13.85 -17.62
C ALA A 222 -17.41 -14.24 -16.29
N PRO A 223 -17.92 -15.46 -16.12
CA PRO A 223 -18.53 -15.87 -14.86
C PRO A 223 -17.48 -16.03 -13.76
N VAL A 224 -17.82 -15.64 -12.55
CA VAL A 224 -17.02 -15.90 -11.36
C VAL A 224 -17.57 -17.15 -10.66
N ASP A 225 -16.70 -18.12 -10.40
CA ASP A 225 -17.03 -19.28 -9.57
C ASP A 225 -16.76 -18.94 -8.11
N GLU A 226 -17.81 -18.84 -7.31
CA GLU A 226 -17.73 -18.44 -5.90
C GLU A 226 -16.90 -19.41 -5.04
N ARG A 227 -16.73 -20.67 -5.48
CA ARG A 227 -15.84 -21.63 -4.80
C ARG A 227 -14.38 -21.18 -4.77
N PHE A 228 -13.98 -20.36 -5.74
CA PHE A 228 -12.64 -19.78 -5.84
C PHE A 228 -12.53 -18.39 -5.22
N CYS A 229 -13.61 -17.86 -4.61
CA CYS A 229 -13.60 -16.64 -3.83
C CYS A 229 -13.42 -16.99 -2.34
N ILE A 230 -12.18 -17.21 -1.95
CA ILE A 230 -11.81 -17.70 -0.61
C ILE A 230 -11.67 -16.53 0.35
N LYS A 231 -12.54 -16.49 1.36
CA LYS A 231 -12.48 -15.49 2.43
C LYS A 231 -11.53 -15.97 3.53
N ALA A 232 -10.27 -15.56 3.48
CA ALA A 232 -9.23 -15.94 4.43
C ALA A 232 -8.22 -14.83 4.68
N LEU A 233 -7.66 -14.77 5.89
CA LEU A 233 -6.57 -13.89 6.30
C LEU A 233 -5.37 -14.67 6.84
N MET A 234 -5.63 -15.80 7.49
CA MET A 234 -4.63 -16.57 8.20
C MET A 234 -4.32 -17.87 7.45
N GLN A 235 -3.08 -18.35 7.58
CA GLN A 235 -2.59 -19.58 6.93
C GLN A 235 -3.54 -20.76 7.13
N GLU A 236 -4.04 -20.98 8.35
CA GLU A 236 -4.94 -22.10 8.64
C GLU A 236 -6.23 -22.04 7.82
N GLN A 237 -6.84 -20.84 7.68
CA GLN A 237 -8.04 -20.63 6.86
C GLN A 237 -7.76 -20.89 5.38
N ILE A 238 -6.57 -20.49 4.90
CA ILE A 238 -6.11 -20.73 3.52
C ILE A 238 -5.91 -22.24 3.29
N ASP A 239 -5.25 -22.91 4.22
CA ASP A 239 -5.00 -24.36 4.17
C ASP A 239 -6.33 -25.13 4.09
N ASP A 240 -7.27 -24.85 4.99
CA ASP A 240 -8.58 -25.50 5.02
C ASP A 240 -9.37 -25.29 3.74
N ALA A 241 -9.43 -24.04 3.26
CA ALA A 241 -10.19 -23.71 2.05
C ALA A 241 -9.59 -24.35 0.79
N LEU A 242 -8.28 -24.32 0.64
CA LEU A 242 -7.59 -24.91 -0.53
C LEU A 242 -7.64 -26.43 -0.52
N ASN A 243 -7.55 -27.07 0.66
CA ASN A 243 -7.72 -28.51 0.81
C ASN A 243 -9.15 -29.00 0.47
N ALA A 244 -10.16 -28.15 0.66
CA ALA A 244 -11.55 -28.48 0.36
C ALA A 244 -11.89 -28.35 -1.15
N LEU A 245 -11.05 -27.72 -1.97
CA LEU A 245 -11.28 -27.57 -3.40
C LEU A 245 -11.13 -28.91 -4.11
N THR A 246 -12.13 -29.28 -4.92
CA THR A 246 -12.09 -30.48 -5.77
C THR A 246 -11.38 -30.26 -7.09
N ASP A 247 -11.29 -29.01 -7.54
CA ASP A 247 -10.56 -28.55 -8.72
C ASP A 247 -9.96 -27.15 -8.46
N THR A 248 -9.16 -26.64 -9.39
CA THR A 248 -8.44 -25.37 -9.22
C THR A 248 -8.79 -24.38 -10.32
N PRO A 249 -8.75 -23.07 -10.07
CA PRO A 249 -8.88 -22.06 -11.13
C PRO A 249 -7.61 -21.98 -11.97
N ASP A 250 -7.66 -21.22 -13.06
CA ASP A 250 -6.47 -20.90 -13.87
C ASP A 250 -5.55 -19.91 -13.13
N VAL A 251 -6.15 -19.00 -12.35
CA VAL A 251 -5.46 -17.88 -11.72
C VAL A 251 -6.07 -17.62 -10.35
N PHE A 252 -5.22 -17.36 -9.36
CA PHE A 252 -5.62 -16.70 -8.11
C PHE A 252 -5.07 -15.27 -8.04
N ILE A 253 -5.94 -14.32 -7.74
CA ILE A 253 -5.58 -12.99 -7.26
C ILE A 253 -5.67 -13.04 -5.74
N CYS A 254 -4.61 -12.63 -5.05
CA CYS A 254 -4.57 -12.59 -3.60
C CYS A 254 -4.67 -11.14 -3.11
N ALA A 255 -5.35 -10.93 -2.00
CA ALA A 255 -5.54 -9.60 -1.45
C ALA A 255 -4.21 -8.89 -1.13
N ASN A 256 -3.16 -9.66 -0.75
CA ASN A 256 -1.78 -9.17 -0.63
C ASN A 256 -0.76 -10.29 -0.89
N ASP A 257 0.53 -9.95 -0.86
CA ASP A 257 1.62 -10.88 -1.11
C ASP A 257 1.76 -11.96 -0.03
N PHE A 258 1.43 -11.65 1.24
CA PHE A 258 1.52 -12.63 2.32
C PHE A 258 0.52 -13.77 2.09
N ILE A 259 -0.72 -13.43 1.79
CA ILE A 259 -1.77 -14.39 1.43
C ILE A 259 -1.36 -15.20 0.19
N ALA A 260 -0.75 -14.57 -0.82
CA ALA A 260 -0.28 -15.25 -2.02
C ALA A 260 0.83 -16.27 -1.71
N VAL A 261 1.80 -15.89 -0.89
CA VAL A 261 2.89 -16.76 -0.45
C VAL A 261 2.35 -17.97 0.31
N ASP A 262 1.46 -17.74 1.26
CA ASP A 262 0.82 -18.78 2.05
C ASP A 262 0.03 -19.76 1.16
N ALA A 263 -0.77 -19.24 0.23
CA ALA A 263 -1.53 -20.06 -0.71
C ALA A 263 -0.62 -20.89 -1.64
N ILE A 264 0.48 -20.33 -2.13
CA ILE A 264 1.47 -21.04 -2.94
C ILE A 264 2.10 -22.18 -2.15
N PHE A 265 2.45 -21.97 -0.89
CA PHE A 265 2.99 -23.03 -0.04
C PHE A 265 2.00 -24.17 0.19
N THR A 266 0.73 -23.86 0.41
CA THR A 266 -0.33 -24.86 0.57
C THR A 266 -0.53 -25.68 -0.70
N LEU A 267 -0.64 -25.02 -1.85
CA LEU A 267 -0.82 -25.71 -3.13
C LEU A 267 0.35 -26.62 -3.48
N ARG A 268 1.58 -26.24 -3.14
CA ARG A 268 2.75 -27.11 -3.32
C ARG A 268 2.66 -28.37 -2.46
N LYS A 269 2.19 -28.29 -1.22
CA LYS A 269 1.96 -29.47 -0.37
C LYS A 269 0.91 -30.39 -0.99
N LEU A 270 -0.05 -29.82 -1.75
CA LEU A 270 -1.05 -30.54 -2.51
C LEU A 270 -0.57 -31.06 -3.89
N GLY A 271 0.73 -30.93 -4.18
CA GLY A 271 1.33 -31.38 -5.43
C GLY A 271 1.02 -30.50 -6.65
N LYS A 272 0.55 -29.28 -6.46
CA LYS A 272 0.29 -28.32 -7.53
C LYS A 272 1.51 -27.43 -7.75
N SER A 273 1.76 -27.10 -9.03
CA SER A 273 2.86 -26.23 -9.45
C SER A 273 2.37 -24.82 -9.78
N VAL A 274 3.19 -23.83 -9.45
CA VAL A 274 3.01 -22.43 -9.85
C VAL A 274 4.26 -22.06 -10.67
N PRO A 275 4.11 -21.58 -11.90
CA PRO A 275 2.91 -21.22 -12.66
C PRO A 275 2.25 -22.39 -13.44
N GLY A 276 2.81 -23.61 -13.40
CA GLY A 276 2.43 -24.71 -14.29
C GLY A 276 0.93 -25.07 -14.25
N ASP A 277 0.38 -25.27 -13.03
CA ASP A 277 -1.03 -25.62 -12.84
C ASP A 277 -1.90 -24.38 -12.59
N ILE A 278 -1.39 -23.40 -11.84
CA ILE A 278 -2.13 -22.21 -11.38
C ILE A 278 -1.22 -21.00 -11.44
N LEU A 279 -1.74 -19.88 -11.94
CA LEU A 279 -1.07 -18.57 -11.90
C LEU A 279 -1.43 -17.79 -10.64
N PHE A 280 -0.50 -16.93 -10.15
CA PHE A 280 -0.70 -16.14 -8.95
C PHE A 280 -0.34 -14.67 -9.14
N CYS A 281 -1.20 -13.78 -8.61
CA CYS A 281 -0.93 -12.36 -8.47
C CYS A 281 -1.18 -11.92 -7.02
N GLY A 282 -0.20 -11.27 -6.41
CA GLY A 282 -0.30 -10.64 -5.10
C GLY A 282 -0.54 -9.13 -5.18
N PHE A 283 -0.28 -8.45 -4.06
CA PHE A 283 -0.32 -6.98 -3.94
C PHE A 283 0.69 -6.55 -2.86
N ASP A 284 1.32 -5.39 -2.97
CA ASP A 284 2.25 -4.65 -2.12
C ASP A 284 3.71 -4.64 -2.62
N ASP A 285 4.13 -5.57 -3.49
CA ASP A 285 5.53 -5.80 -3.90
C ASP A 285 6.47 -5.96 -2.69
N SER A 286 6.01 -6.75 -1.72
CA SER A 286 6.77 -7.05 -0.50
C SER A 286 8.10 -7.73 -0.80
N PRO A 287 9.10 -7.68 0.10
CA PRO A 287 10.34 -8.43 -0.06
C PRO A 287 10.13 -9.93 -0.33
N ASN A 288 9.09 -10.53 0.26
CA ASN A 288 8.75 -11.93 0.08
C ASN A 288 8.37 -12.28 -1.36
N SER A 289 7.72 -11.36 -2.09
CA SER A 289 7.34 -11.54 -3.49
C SER A 289 8.54 -11.77 -4.42
N ARG A 290 9.72 -11.27 -4.02
CA ARG A 290 10.97 -11.35 -4.80
C ARG A 290 11.84 -12.53 -4.47
N ILE A 291 11.69 -13.10 -3.26
CA ILE A 291 12.54 -14.21 -2.78
C ILE A 291 11.85 -15.57 -2.88
N ILE A 292 10.52 -15.60 -2.94
CA ILE A 292 9.80 -16.85 -3.19
C ILE A 292 10.12 -17.38 -4.60
N THR A 293 10.07 -18.69 -4.78
CA THR A 293 10.20 -19.34 -6.09
C THR A 293 8.87 -20.01 -6.44
N PRO A 294 8.24 -19.73 -7.59
CA PRO A 294 8.57 -18.66 -8.54
C PRO A 294 8.43 -17.28 -7.92
N THR A 295 9.15 -16.28 -8.47
CA THR A 295 8.96 -14.90 -8.05
C THR A 295 7.54 -14.42 -8.35
N LEU A 296 6.92 -13.70 -7.40
CA LEU A 296 5.49 -13.40 -7.43
C LEU A 296 5.19 -12.15 -8.28
N THR A 297 4.32 -12.30 -9.27
CA THR A 297 3.62 -11.19 -9.93
C THR A 297 2.79 -10.46 -8.89
N THR A 298 2.91 -9.15 -8.81
CA THR A 298 2.30 -8.36 -7.74
C THR A 298 2.07 -6.92 -8.17
N VAL A 299 1.38 -6.15 -7.35
CA VAL A 299 1.17 -4.72 -7.54
C VAL A 299 2.10 -3.95 -6.61
N HIS A 300 2.98 -3.12 -7.18
CA HIS A 300 3.89 -2.28 -6.42
C HIS A 300 3.19 -1.04 -5.88
N THR A 301 3.32 -0.82 -4.57
CA THR A 301 2.84 0.36 -3.86
C THR A 301 3.97 1.37 -3.69
N HIS A 302 3.76 2.59 -4.16
CA HIS A 302 4.75 3.68 -4.07
C HIS A 302 4.77 4.30 -2.66
N THR A 303 5.33 3.58 -1.69
CA THR A 303 5.32 3.96 -0.25
C THR A 303 5.93 5.33 0.03
N GLN A 304 6.94 5.74 -0.73
CA GLN A 304 7.55 7.07 -0.63
C GLN A 304 6.57 8.19 -1.03
N ILE A 305 5.78 7.95 -2.08
CA ILE A 305 4.74 8.89 -2.54
C ILE A 305 3.61 8.96 -1.51
N MET A 306 3.20 7.80 -0.97
CA MET A 306 2.21 7.75 0.10
C MET A 306 2.65 8.56 1.33
N ALA A 307 3.91 8.45 1.73
CA ALA A 307 4.45 9.21 2.86
C ALA A 307 4.32 10.73 2.65
N VAL A 308 4.68 11.22 1.45
CA VAL A 308 4.55 12.64 1.11
C VAL A 308 3.09 13.08 1.05
N ALA A 309 2.22 12.27 0.47
CA ALA A 309 0.78 12.54 0.44
C ALA A 309 0.18 12.58 1.85
N ALA A 310 0.57 11.65 2.73
CA ALA A 310 0.16 11.62 4.13
C ALA A 310 0.58 12.91 4.85
N MET A 311 1.85 13.31 4.71
CA MET A 311 2.36 14.56 5.29
C MET A 311 1.56 15.77 4.80
N GLN A 312 1.34 15.90 3.48
CA GLN A 312 0.62 17.04 2.90
C GLN A 312 -0.84 17.10 3.37
N LEU A 313 -1.55 15.96 3.41
CA LEU A 313 -2.91 15.87 3.92
C LEU A 313 -2.99 16.33 5.38
N LEU A 314 -2.11 15.78 6.21
CA LEU A 314 -2.12 16.06 7.65
C LEU A 314 -1.74 17.52 7.96
N ILE A 315 -0.67 18.03 7.36
CA ILE A 315 -0.23 19.43 7.61
C ILE A 315 -1.30 20.41 7.16
N SER A 316 -1.89 20.23 5.97
CA SER A 316 -2.98 21.10 5.54
C SER A 316 -4.22 21.04 6.46
N ARG A 317 -4.49 19.88 7.08
CA ARG A 317 -5.57 19.72 8.07
C ARG A 317 -5.23 20.41 9.39
N ILE A 318 -3.98 20.38 9.82
CA ILE A 318 -3.50 21.11 11.01
C ILE A 318 -3.60 22.62 10.78
N GLU A 319 -3.21 23.10 9.59
CA GLU A 319 -3.22 24.52 9.24
C GLU A 319 -4.63 25.07 9.04
N ASP A 320 -5.53 24.28 8.44
CA ASP A 320 -6.94 24.65 8.23
C ASP A 320 -7.88 23.47 8.56
N PRO A 321 -8.34 23.36 9.81
CA PRO A 321 -9.28 22.32 10.22
C PRO A 321 -10.65 22.39 9.52
N SER A 322 -10.99 23.54 8.90
CA SER A 322 -12.29 23.76 8.24
C SER A 322 -12.42 23.13 6.86
N LEU A 323 -11.31 22.62 6.29
CA LEU A 323 -11.33 21.96 4.98
C LEU A 323 -12.29 20.76 4.99
N ASN A 324 -12.95 20.49 3.86
CA ASN A 324 -13.69 19.25 3.67
C ASN A 324 -12.73 18.04 3.81
N TYR A 325 -13.23 16.93 4.33
CA TYR A 325 -12.45 15.69 4.37
C TYR A 325 -12.14 15.20 2.97
N ARG A 326 -10.93 14.68 2.79
CA ARG A 326 -10.40 14.25 1.49
C ARG A 326 -10.07 12.78 1.53
N ILE A 327 -10.36 12.11 0.42
CA ILE A 327 -9.94 10.74 0.16
C ILE A 327 -8.95 10.81 -0.99
N VAL A 328 -7.73 10.35 -0.75
CA VAL A 328 -6.64 10.38 -1.73
C VAL A 328 -6.18 8.96 -2.02
N HIS A 329 -6.04 8.65 -3.31
CA HIS A 329 -5.45 7.39 -3.77
C HIS A 329 -4.13 7.68 -4.48
N THR A 330 -3.06 6.98 -4.08
CA THR A 330 -1.77 7.07 -4.77
C THR A 330 -1.66 5.99 -5.84
N GLU A 331 -0.99 6.32 -6.95
CA GLU A 331 -0.80 5.40 -8.08
C GLU A 331 -0.05 4.12 -7.65
N THR A 332 -0.42 2.99 -8.28
CA THR A 332 0.25 1.69 -8.12
C THR A 332 0.72 1.16 -9.48
N GLU A 333 1.62 0.17 -9.48
CA GLU A 333 2.18 -0.39 -10.70
C GLU A 333 2.12 -1.93 -10.69
N LEU A 334 1.51 -2.54 -11.72
CA LEU A 334 1.50 -3.98 -11.90
C LEU A 334 2.86 -4.47 -12.39
N ILE A 335 3.47 -5.41 -11.67
CA ILE A 335 4.76 -6.00 -11.96
C ILE A 335 4.59 -7.48 -12.25
N TYR A 336 4.79 -7.87 -13.51
CA TYR A 336 4.79 -9.28 -13.93
C TYR A 336 6.10 -9.97 -13.57
N ARG A 337 5.98 -11.19 -12.99
CA ARG A 337 7.10 -12.05 -12.62
C ARG A 337 6.77 -13.52 -12.97
N ASP A 338 7.59 -14.44 -12.47
CA ASP A 338 7.56 -15.84 -12.87
C ASP A 338 6.25 -16.58 -12.50
N SER A 339 5.52 -16.14 -11.45
CA SER A 339 4.25 -16.78 -11.04
C SER A 339 3.12 -16.67 -12.07
N THR A 340 3.31 -15.87 -13.13
CA THR A 340 2.36 -15.73 -14.25
C THR A 340 3.01 -15.90 -15.62
N ARG A 341 4.30 -16.26 -15.69
CA ARG A 341 4.97 -16.60 -16.95
C ARG A 341 4.72 -18.08 -17.26
N LEU A 342 4.11 -18.32 -18.42
CA LEU A 342 4.07 -19.65 -19.05
C LEU A 342 5.20 -19.64 -20.08
N ASP A 343 6.12 -20.61 -19.99
CA ASP A 343 7.20 -20.84 -20.96
C ASP A 343 6.64 -21.16 -22.36
#